data_06387f05f6694d3021714c9a434948aa
#
_entry.id   06387f05f6694d3021714c9a434948aa
#
_cell.length_a   1.000
_cell.length_b   1.000
_cell.length_c   1.000
_cell.angle_alpha   90.00
_cell.angle_beta   90.00
_cell.angle_gamma   90.00
#
_symmetry.space_group_name_H-M   'P 1'
#
loop_
_entity.id
_entity.type
_entity.pdbx_description
1 polymer ?
#
loop_
_entity_poly.entity_id
_entity_poly.type
_entity_poly.pdbx_seq_one_letter_code
_entity_poly.pdbx_strand_id
1 'polypeptide(L)'
;MQETLRRNQDTLFIIGTGVIAFGFWSVIKTCLYSAFQTEEVLGGAPDPSVQAASYIGTALFLAVDLCIRLYIGLSARAMGRDKKQGSAFIVLAALLAAFSAAIFVVIVLVLKTGLVRLEDMGVDLLISLVVEFTSVATLLDLVFSAVRVKRLKKTLAEQG
;
A
#
# COMPACT_ATOMS: atom_id res chain seq x y z
N MET A 1 25.04 4.83 -19.11
CA MET A 1 23.77 4.09 -19.20
C MET A 1 23.69 2.95 -18.17
N GLN A 2 24.72 2.13 -18.03
CA GLN A 2 24.78 1.05 -17.02
C GLN A 2 24.68 1.57 -15.57
N GLU A 3 25.34 2.68 -15.26
CA GLU A 3 25.28 3.30 -13.92
C GLU A 3 23.85 3.76 -13.54
N THR A 4 23.15 4.37 -14.50
CA THR A 4 21.76 4.77 -14.32
C THR A 4 20.84 3.58 -14.11
N LEU A 5 21.10 2.45 -14.79
CA LEU A 5 20.35 1.22 -14.58
C LEU A 5 20.56 0.69 -13.17
N ARG A 6 21.81 0.60 -12.70
CA ARG A 6 22.18 0.12 -11.38
C ARG A 6 21.54 0.97 -10.28
N ARG A 7 21.61 2.28 -10.40
CA ARG A 7 20.95 3.21 -9.45
C ARG A 7 19.43 2.98 -9.38
N ASN A 8 18.74 2.81 -10.53
CA ASN A 8 17.32 2.55 -10.54
C ASN A 8 16.97 1.15 -9.97
N GLN A 9 17.86 0.18 -10.12
CA GLN A 9 17.70 -1.16 -9.52
C GLN A 9 17.83 -1.11 -7.99
N ASP A 10 18.81 -0.36 -7.47
CA ASP A 10 18.98 -0.17 -6.02
C ASP A 10 17.77 0.57 -5.42
N THR A 11 17.29 1.61 -6.10
CA THR A 11 16.06 2.33 -5.71
C THR A 11 14.88 1.38 -5.67
N LEU A 12 14.69 0.54 -6.68
CA LEU A 12 13.59 -0.42 -6.76
C LEU A 12 13.65 -1.47 -5.64
N PHE A 13 14.86 -1.89 -5.25
CA PHE A 13 15.06 -2.81 -4.14
C PHE A 13 14.63 -2.18 -2.80
N ILE A 14 15.02 -0.91 -2.57
CA ILE A 14 14.68 -0.17 -1.35
C ILE A 14 13.17 0.07 -1.28
N ILE A 15 12.56 0.55 -2.36
CA ILE A 15 11.11 0.81 -2.43
C ILE A 15 10.33 -0.48 -2.23
N GLY A 16 10.74 -1.60 -2.85
CA GLY A 16 10.13 -2.89 -2.66
C GLY A 16 10.14 -3.36 -1.18
N THR A 17 11.21 -3.04 -0.46
CA THR A 17 11.28 -3.29 0.99
C THR A 17 10.31 -2.39 1.76
N GLY A 18 10.19 -1.12 1.37
CA GLY A 18 9.23 -0.18 1.93
C GLY A 18 7.78 -0.66 1.79
N VAL A 19 7.40 -1.15 0.60
CA VAL A 19 6.04 -1.69 0.36
C VAL A 19 5.73 -2.88 1.28
N ILE A 20 6.69 -3.77 1.53
CA ILE A 20 6.54 -4.88 2.49
C ILE A 20 6.33 -4.33 3.90
N ALA A 21 7.15 -3.37 4.33
CA ALA A 21 7.05 -2.76 5.65
C ALA A 21 5.69 -2.08 5.86
N PHE A 22 5.18 -1.35 4.86
CA PHE A 22 3.83 -0.76 4.90
C PHE A 22 2.72 -1.81 4.97
N GLY A 23 2.89 -2.97 4.32
CA GLY A 23 1.96 -4.08 4.45
C GLY A 23 1.85 -4.59 5.89
N PHE A 24 2.98 -4.84 6.54
CA PHE A 24 3.00 -5.24 7.96
C PHE A 24 2.45 -4.14 8.87
N TRP A 25 2.80 -2.87 8.62
CA TRP A 25 2.27 -1.75 9.38
C TRP A 25 0.74 -1.67 9.30
N SER A 26 0.16 -1.87 8.12
CA SER A 26 -1.30 -1.89 7.93
C SER A 26 -1.97 -2.95 8.80
N VAL A 27 -1.41 -4.15 8.87
CA VAL A 27 -1.91 -5.23 9.73
C VAL A 27 -1.82 -4.85 11.20
N ILE A 28 -0.64 -4.41 11.66
CA ILE A 28 -0.41 -4.02 13.07
C ILE A 28 -1.38 -2.91 13.47
N LYS A 29 -1.51 -1.87 12.66
CA LYS A 29 -2.43 -0.75 12.91
C LYS A 29 -3.87 -1.24 13.06
N THR A 30 -4.36 -2.07 12.15
CA THR A 30 -5.73 -2.56 12.20
C THR A 30 -5.96 -3.49 13.40
N CYS A 31 -4.99 -4.33 13.75
CA CYS A 31 -5.07 -5.16 14.95
C CYS A 31 -5.14 -4.30 16.22
N LEU A 32 -4.31 -3.26 16.33
CA LEU A 32 -4.34 -2.32 17.45
C LEU A 32 -5.68 -1.58 17.51
N TYR A 33 -6.14 -1.06 16.37
CA TYR A 33 -7.42 -0.36 16.28
C TYR A 33 -8.60 -1.25 16.71
N SER A 34 -8.62 -2.49 16.23
CA SER A 34 -9.62 -3.49 16.63
C SER A 34 -9.56 -3.83 18.12
N ALA A 35 -8.38 -3.85 18.73
CA ALA A 35 -8.23 -4.17 20.16
C ALA A 35 -8.67 -3.02 21.07
N PHE A 36 -8.46 -1.76 20.67
CA PHE A 36 -8.73 -0.60 21.52
C PHE A 36 -10.08 0.07 21.30
N GLN A 37 -10.74 -0.13 20.14
CA GLN A 37 -12.02 0.53 19.82
C GLN A 37 -13.26 -0.36 19.98
N THR A 38 -13.13 -1.55 20.48
CA THR A 38 -14.26 -2.51 20.57
C THR A 38 -15.38 -2.04 21.51
N GLU A 39 -15.13 -1.10 22.40
CA GLU A 39 -16.13 -0.67 23.40
C GLU A 39 -16.90 0.63 23.02
N GLU A 40 -16.31 1.54 22.21
CA GLU A 40 -16.90 2.87 22.00
C GLU A 40 -17.79 3.01 20.75
N VAL A 41 -17.55 2.23 19.70
CA VAL A 41 -18.23 2.41 18.39
C VAL A 41 -19.60 1.75 18.33
N LEU A 42 -19.92 0.85 19.24
CA LEU A 42 -21.15 0.08 19.25
C LEU A 42 -22.02 0.48 20.46
N GLY A 43 -22.67 1.63 20.37
CA GLY A 43 -23.64 2.12 21.35
C GLY A 43 -24.88 1.23 21.61
N GLY A 44 -24.74 -0.03 21.39
CA GLY A 44 -25.64 -1.15 21.69
C GLY A 44 -24.90 -2.42 21.32
N ALA A 45 -24.88 -3.43 22.18
CA ALA A 45 -24.20 -4.68 21.91
C ALA A 45 -24.71 -5.29 20.59
N PRO A 46 -23.91 -5.31 19.50
CA PRO A 46 -24.35 -5.89 18.24
C PRO A 46 -24.50 -7.39 18.43
N ASP A 47 -25.38 -7.98 17.63
CA ASP A 47 -25.57 -9.42 17.60
C ASP A 47 -24.19 -10.12 17.50
N PRO A 48 -23.84 -11.07 18.37
CA PRO A 48 -22.54 -11.74 18.36
C PRO A 48 -22.17 -12.33 16.98
N SER A 49 -23.16 -12.71 16.19
CA SER A 49 -22.99 -13.21 14.82
C SER A 49 -22.50 -12.13 13.84
N VAL A 50 -23.03 -10.90 13.94
CA VAL A 50 -22.63 -9.76 13.12
C VAL A 50 -21.21 -9.31 13.46
N GLN A 51 -20.90 -9.31 14.75
CA GLN A 51 -19.55 -8.97 15.24
C GLN A 51 -18.52 -9.99 14.74
N ALA A 52 -18.79 -11.29 14.86
CA ALA A 52 -17.89 -12.34 14.35
C ALA A 52 -17.70 -12.24 12.83
N ALA A 53 -18.77 -12.01 12.06
CA ALA A 53 -18.70 -11.83 10.61
C ALA A 53 -17.84 -10.62 10.22
N SER A 54 -17.93 -9.50 10.95
CA SER A 54 -17.12 -8.30 10.76
C SER A 54 -15.64 -8.58 11.00
N TYR A 55 -15.28 -9.28 12.07
CA TYR A 55 -13.88 -9.64 12.35
C TYR A 55 -13.30 -10.58 11.29
N ILE A 56 -14.06 -11.59 10.86
CA ILE A 56 -13.63 -12.51 9.81
C ILE A 56 -13.45 -11.75 8.49
N GLY A 57 -14.38 -10.88 8.12
CA GLY A 57 -14.30 -10.06 6.91
C GLY A 57 -13.06 -9.17 6.92
N THR A 58 -12.80 -8.48 8.02
CA THR A 58 -11.62 -7.62 8.20
C THR A 58 -10.33 -8.43 8.14
N ALA A 59 -10.26 -9.58 8.81
CA ALA A 59 -9.10 -10.45 8.78
C ALA A 59 -8.77 -10.97 7.37
N LEU A 60 -9.80 -11.40 6.62
CA LEU A 60 -9.65 -11.82 5.23
C LEU A 60 -9.17 -10.68 4.33
N PHE A 61 -9.75 -9.50 4.47
CA PHE A 61 -9.32 -8.32 3.71
C PHE A 61 -7.85 -7.98 3.97
N LEU A 62 -7.44 -7.96 5.24
CA LEU A 62 -6.04 -7.71 5.62
C LEU A 62 -5.09 -8.77 5.10
N ALA A 63 -5.49 -10.03 5.14
CA ALA A 63 -4.68 -11.13 4.62
C ALA A 63 -4.46 -10.98 3.11
N VAL A 64 -5.49 -10.63 2.35
CA VAL A 64 -5.41 -10.40 0.90
C VAL A 64 -4.54 -9.18 0.61
N ASP A 65 -4.74 -8.04 1.29
CA ASP A 65 -3.91 -6.83 1.10
C ASP A 65 -2.44 -7.12 1.40
N LEU A 66 -2.14 -7.81 2.51
CA LEU A 66 -0.78 -8.20 2.87
C LEU A 66 -0.15 -9.10 1.80
N CYS A 67 -0.87 -10.12 1.31
CA CYS A 67 -0.38 -11.00 0.25
C CYS A 67 -0.05 -10.25 -1.03
N ILE A 68 -0.90 -9.29 -1.43
CA ILE A 68 -0.68 -8.44 -2.61
C ILE A 68 0.57 -7.59 -2.40
N ARG A 69 0.71 -6.91 -1.27
CA ARG A 69 1.88 -6.07 -0.95
C ARG A 69 3.17 -6.89 -0.86
N LEU A 70 3.13 -8.06 -0.27
CA LEU A 70 4.27 -9.00 -0.24
C LEU A 70 4.68 -9.42 -1.65
N TYR A 71 3.72 -9.81 -2.49
CA TYR A 71 4.00 -10.18 -3.88
C TYR A 71 4.64 -9.02 -4.66
N ILE A 72 4.08 -7.82 -4.57
CA ILE A 72 4.61 -6.62 -5.23
C ILE A 72 6.02 -6.31 -4.72
N GLY A 73 6.22 -6.26 -3.41
CA GLY A 73 7.50 -5.91 -2.80
C GLY A 73 8.60 -6.93 -3.08
N LEU A 74 8.29 -8.24 -3.01
CA LEU A 74 9.25 -9.30 -3.34
C LEU A 74 9.62 -9.31 -4.82
N SER A 75 8.64 -9.09 -5.71
CA SER A 75 8.88 -8.98 -7.17
C SER A 75 9.72 -7.76 -7.52
N ALA A 76 9.47 -6.62 -6.89
CA ALA A 76 10.27 -5.40 -7.06
C ALA A 76 11.73 -5.62 -6.59
N ARG A 77 11.92 -6.24 -5.41
CA ARG A 77 13.26 -6.60 -4.91
C ARG A 77 13.98 -7.57 -5.84
N ALA A 78 13.28 -8.57 -6.37
CA ALA A 78 13.86 -9.52 -7.32
C ALA A 78 14.31 -8.83 -8.61
N MET A 79 13.51 -7.89 -9.14
CA MET A 79 13.86 -7.07 -10.30
C MET A 79 15.04 -6.13 -10.03
N GLY A 80 15.11 -5.55 -8.82
CA GLY A 80 16.24 -4.76 -8.33
C GLY A 80 17.54 -5.58 -8.25
N ARG A 81 17.45 -6.90 -7.99
CA ARG A 81 18.58 -7.84 -8.01
C ARG A 81 18.85 -8.46 -9.39
N ASP A 82 18.42 -7.82 -10.43
CA ASP A 82 18.60 -8.26 -11.85
C ASP A 82 17.94 -9.58 -12.22
N LYS A 83 17.05 -10.13 -11.42
CA LYS A 83 16.28 -11.31 -11.77
C LYS A 83 15.19 -10.95 -12.79
N LYS A 84 14.98 -11.84 -13.77
CA LYS A 84 13.88 -11.71 -14.74
C LYS A 84 12.55 -11.78 -13.98
N GLN A 85 11.77 -10.71 -14.05
CA GLN A 85 10.42 -10.64 -13.48
C GLN A 85 9.40 -10.27 -14.55
N GLY A 86 8.21 -10.86 -14.45
CA GLY A 86 7.07 -10.52 -15.31
C GLY A 86 6.59 -9.09 -15.07
N SER A 87 5.67 -8.61 -15.91
CA SER A 87 5.06 -7.28 -15.77
C SER A 87 3.88 -7.26 -14.80
N ALA A 88 3.40 -8.43 -14.35
CA ALA A 88 2.18 -8.56 -13.56
C ALA A 88 2.23 -7.75 -12.26
N PHE A 89 3.37 -7.74 -11.56
CA PHE A 89 3.50 -6.98 -10.31
C PHE A 89 3.42 -5.46 -10.53
N ILE A 90 3.85 -4.95 -11.72
CA ILE A 90 3.74 -3.51 -12.04
C ILE A 90 2.28 -3.12 -12.24
N VAL A 91 1.51 -3.97 -12.94
CA VAL A 91 0.07 -3.75 -13.14
C VAL A 91 -0.66 -3.82 -11.80
N LEU A 92 -0.33 -4.81 -10.98
CA LEU A 92 -0.93 -4.98 -9.66
C LEU A 92 -0.60 -3.81 -8.73
N ALA A 93 0.66 -3.32 -8.75
CA ALA A 93 1.06 -2.14 -7.99
C ALA A 93 0.34 -0.88 -8.46
N ALA A 94 0.14 -0.70 -9.78
CA ALA A 94 -0.61 0.42 -10.33
C ALA A 94 -2.09 0.36 -9.94
N LEU A 95 -2.71 -0.81 -9.97
CA LEU A 95 -4.09 -1.01 -9.53
C LEU A 95 -4.25 -0.71 -8.04
N LEU A 96 -3.33 -1.21 -7.21
CA LEU A 96 -3.35 -0.97 -5.77
C LEU A 96 -3.15 0.53 -5.47
N ALA A 97 -2.23 1.20 -6.17
CA ALA A 97 -2.02 2.64 -6.03
C ALA A 97 -3.25 3.45 -6.43
N ALA A 98 -3.91 3.08 -7.54
CA ALA A 98 -5.13 3.75 -7.99
C ALA A 98 -6.29 3.55 -7.00
N PHE A 99 -6.44 2.35 -6.45
CA PHE A 99 -7.45 2.04 -5.44
C PHE A 99 -7.21 2.84 -4.14
N SER A 100 -5.99 2.84 -3.62
CA SER A 100 -5.62 3.62 -2.43
C SER A 100 -5.78 5.13 -2.67
N ALA A 101 -5.41 5.63 -3.85
CA ALA A 101 -5.62 7.03 -4.20
C ALA A 101 -7.11 7.40 -4.28
N ALA A 102 -7.97 6.51 -4.79
CA ALA A 102 -9.41 6.73 -4.82
C ALA A 102 -9.99 6.82 -3.40
N ILE A 103 -9.59 5.93 -2.50
CA ILE A 103 -9.99 5.99 -1.07
C ILE A 103 -9.54 7.32 -0.45
N PHE A 104 -8.28 7.71 -0.69
CA PHE A 104 -7.75 8.98 -0.18
C PHE A 104 -8.57 10.18 -0.66
N VAL A 105 -8.93 10.22 -1.95
CA VAL A 105 -9.79 11.28 -2.52
C VAL A 105 -11.16 11.30 -1.85
N VAL A 106 -11.78 10.14 -1.62
CA VAL A 106 -13.07 10.05 -0.92
C VAL A 106 -12.96 10.62 0.49
N ILE A 107 -11.91 10.27 1.24
CA ILE A 107 -11.68 10.79 2.60
C ILE A 107 -11.54 12.33 2.56
N VAL A 108 -10.75 12.88 1.63
CA VAL A 108 -10.59 14.34 1.47
C VAL A 108 -11.91 15.02 1.10
N LEU A 109 -12.75 14.40 0.27
CA LEU A 109 -14.07 14.93 -0.07
C LEU A 109 -15.01 14.94 1.14
N VAL A 110 -15.04 13.86 1.92
CA VAL A 110 -15.83 13.79 3.16
C VAL A 110 -15.42 14.87 4.17
N LEU A 111 -14.12 15.12 4.29
CA LEU A 111 -13.61 16.21 5.12
C LEU A 111 -14.04 17.59 4.60
N LYS A 112 -14.03 17.80 3.28
CA LYS A 112 -14.47 19.07 2.65
C LYS A 112 -15.97 19.33 2.83
N THR A 113 -16.80 18.29 2.87
CA THR A 113 -18.26 18.45 3.06
C THR A 113 -18.63 18.83 4.50
N GLY A 114 -17.67 18.85 5.43
CA GLY A 114 -17.89 19.19 6.83
C GLY A 114 -18.69 18.13 7.61
N LEU A 115 -18.91 16.97 7.01
CA LEU A 115 -19.54 15.81 7.70
C LEU A 115 -18.70 15.32 8.87
N VAL A 116 -17.38 15.52 8.79
CA VAL A 116 -16.44 15.28 9.89
C VAL A 116 -15.61 16.55 10.06
N ARG A 117 -15.63 17.16 11.23
CA ARG A 117 -14.83 18.34 11.54
C ARG A 117 -13.39 17.92 11.84
N LEU A 118 -12.42 18.68 11.34
CA LEU A 118 -11.00 18.46 11.64
C LEU A 118 -10.70 18.52 13.15
N GLU A 119 -11.51 19.27 13.91
CA GLU A 119 -11.40 19.42 15.37
C GLU A 119 -11.80 18.13 16.13
N ASP A 120 -12.71 17.34 15.54
CA ASP A 120 -13.15 16.06 16.07
C ASP A 120 -12.26 14.90 15.62
N MET A 121 -11.28 15.18 14.72
CA MET A 121 -10.33 14.19 14.24
C MET A 121 -9.24 13.99 15.28
N GLY A 122 -9.23 12.84 15.94
CA GLY A 122 -8.11 12.44 16.79
C GLY A 122 -6.77 12.43 16.03
N VAL A 123 -5.67 12.61 16.74
CA VAL A 123 -4.30 12.54 16.21
C VAL A 123 -4.08 11.26 15.38
N ASP A 124 -4.73 10.17 15.76
CA ASP A 124 -4.65 8.86 15.09
C ASP A 124 -5.14 8.89 13.64
N LEU A 125 -6.15 9.68 13.33
CA LEU A 125 -6.69 9.79 11.97
C LEU A 125 -5.76 10.63 11.10
N LEU A 126 -5.12 11.67 11.64
CA LEU A 126 -4.08 12.44 10.94
C LEU A 126 -2.87 11.57 10.62
N ILE A 127 -2.37 10.80 11.59
CA ILE A 127 -1.27 9.86 11.38
C ILE A 127 -1.64 8.83 10.30
N SER A 128 -2.85 8.28 10.35
CA SER A 128 -3.36 7.36 9.35
C SER A 128 -3.35 7.96 7.94
N LEU A 129 -3.77 9.21 7.80
CA LEU A 129 -3.82 9.93 6.52
C LEU A 129 -2.40 10.12 5.94
N VAL A 130 -1.44 10.52 6.77
CA VAL A 130 -0.04 10.69 6.37
C VAL A 130 0.57 9.36 5.93
N VAL A 131 0.31 8.28 6.68
CA VAL A 131 0.81 6.93 6.34
C VAL A 131 0.19 6.44 5.02
N GLU A 132 -1.11 6.62 4.82
CA GLU A 132 -1.79 6.23 3.58
C GLU A 132 -1.26 7.02 2.38
N PHE A 133 -1.08 8.33 2.51
CA PHE A 133 -0.47 9.17 1.48
C PHE A 133 0.95 8.69 1.13
N THR A 134 1.77 8.39 2.14
CA THR A 134 3.13 7.88 1.94
C THR A 134 3.12 6.52 1.25
N SER A 135 2.17 5.64 1.60
CA SER A 135 1.99 4.33 0.95
C SER A 135 1.66 4.48 -0.54
N VAL A 136 0.73 5.38 -0.89
CA VAL A 136 0.37 5.69 -2.29
C VAL A 136 1.58 6.22 -3.05
N ALA A 137 2.29 7.20 -2.48
CA ALA A 137 3.49 7.78 -3.09
C ALA A 137 4.57 6.71 -3.35
N THR A 138 4.79 5.81 -2.38
CA THR A 138 5.74 4.70 -2.49
C THR A 138 5.36 3.72 -3.60
N LEU A 139 4.07 3.39 -3.75
CA LEU A 139 3.58 2.52 -4.82
C LEU A 139 3.74 3.17 -6.20
N LEU A 140 3.46 4.46 -6.33
CA LEU A 140 3.66 5.21 -7.56
C LEU A 140 5.14 5.24 -7.96
N ASP A 141 6.02 5.54 -7.01
CA ASP A 141 7.47 5.58 -7.25
C ASP A 141 8.00 4.19 -7.63
N LEU A 142 7.47 3.11 -7.05
CA LEU A 142 7.77 1.74 -7.46
C LEU A 142 7.38 1.49 -8.92
N VAL A 143 6.17 1.88 -9.33
CA VAL A 143 5.69 1.71 -10.71
C VAL A 143 6.58 2.47 -11.69
N PHE A 144 6.90 3.74 -11.41
CA PHE A 144 7.77 4.56 -12.26
C PHE A 144 9.17 3.98 -12.36
N SER A 145 9.77 3.57 -11.26
CA SER A 145 11.10 2.98 -11.22
C SER A 145 11.14 1.64 -11.97
N ALA A 146 10.13 0.78 -11.79
CA ALA A 146 10.05 -0.51 -12.47
C ALA A 146 9.89 -0.36 -14.00
N VAL A 147 9.04 0.57 -14.45
CA VAL A 147 8.88 0.87 -15.87
C VAL A 147 10.18 1.42 -16.47
N ARG A 148 10.88 2.30 -15.76
CA ARG A 148 12.16 2.86 -16.19
C ARG A 148 13.23 1.79 -16.31
N VAL A 149 13.39 0.91 -15.31
CA VAL A 149 14.32 -0.24 -15.36
C VAL A 149 14.01 -1.13 -16.55
N LYS A 150 12.74 -1.43 -16.82
CA LYS A 150 12.35 -2.27 -17.95
C LYS A 150 12.68 -1.65 -19.30
N ARG A 151 12.44 -0.34 -19.46
CA ARG A 151 12.81 0.40 -20.68
C ARG A 151 14.31 0.40 -20.91
N LEU A 152 15.10 0.72 -19.87
CA LEU A 152 16.57 0.74 -19.97
C LEU A 152 17.15 -0.63 -20.35
N LYS A 153 16.62 -1.73 -19.77
CA LYS A 153 17.05 -3.08 -20.15
C LYS A 153 16.75 -3.40 -21.61
N LYS A 154 15.57 -2.96 -22.11
CA LYS A 154 15.21 -3.17 -23.53
C LYS A 154 16.17 -2.43 -24.46
N THR A 155 16.45 -1.16 -24.18
CA THR A 155 17.38 -0.35 -25.00
C THR A 155 18.80 -0.91 -25.01
N LEU A 156 19.28 -1.41 -23.86
CA LEU A 156 20.61 -2.04 -23.77
C LEU A 156 20.69 -3.35 -24.58
N ALA A 157 19.60 -4.13 -24.61
CA ALA A 157 19.53 -5.37 -25.39
C ALA A 157 19.45 -5.12 -26.91
N GLU A 158 18.99 -3.96 -27.34
CA GLU A 158 18.93 -3.57 -28.77
C GLU A 158 20.27 -2.97 -29.28
N GLN A 159 21.16 -2.59 -28.37
CA GLN A 159 22.48 -1.99 -28.71
C GLN A 159 23.65 -2.98 -28.65
N GLY A 160 23.46 -4.19 -28.15
CA GLY A 160 24.48 -5.25 -28.06
C GLY A 160 24.15 -6.40 -28.99
#